data_532ac68948a86fde80b5098384aec329
#
_entry.id   532ac68948a86fde80b5098384aec329
#
_cell.length_a   1.000
_cell.length_b   1.000
_cell.length_c   1.000
_cell.angle_alpha   90.00
_cell.angle_beta   90.00
_cell.angle_gamma   90.00
#
_symmetry.space_group_name_H-M   'P 1'
#
loop_
_entity.id
_entity.type
_entity.pdbx_description
1 polymer ?
#
loop_
_entity_poly.entity_id
_entity_poly.type
_entity_poly.pdbx_seq_one_letter_code
_entity_poly.pdbx_strand_id
1 'polypeptide(L)'
;MSRIQNIGFQLKQSLRAMAAFGESKKAYKEETSRLRTEYKNRLLSQGYSKKDAHKMAQSICTYRDKIFSQSTLSAYQKAAGVFEQFCQETLGTKRLTLEEAKNHVQEFVDWNISKDLTPQTVHLRLSAICKALKLNISDYEKPIRHYADATRSIKSAQNDAYNAVHAEKALTANRIIGLRRNELARLQCSDIHFISEERAEVYTIGKGGKHNVNIVSGREKVSALKMMVQEAESRYNRYLLDKTDLNNDADLHHERAECAKDVYSSVLKDMEENPAKREYYKSQIQQIFKQNGKTLHENLDIPYRCRGQNRKKLGKLGKATVFERG
;
A
#
# COMPACT_ATOMS: atom_id res chain seq x y z
N MET A 1 27.78 12.40 35.94
CA MET A 1 27.06 11.41 35.09
C MET A 1 26.00 12.11 34.31
N SER A 2 25.99 12.02 32.99
CA SER A 2 24.93 12.62 32.17
C SER A 2 23.61 11.87 32.42
N ARG A 3 22.53 12.63 32.60
CA ARG A 3 21.19 12.10 32.88
C ARG A 3 20.69 11.27 31.68
N ILE A 4 20.40 9.99 31.87
CA ILE A 4 19.81 9.13 30.80
C ILE A 4 18.52 9.76 30.29
N GLN A 5 18.46 9.99 29.00
CA GLN A 5 17.28 10.56 28.34
C GLN A 5 16.13 9.54 28.30
N ASN A 6 14.93 10.06 28.16
CA ASN A 6 13.73 9.27 27.99
C ASN A 6 13.86 8.36 26.75
N ILE A 7 13.51 7.07 26.88
CA ILE A 7 13.64 6.06 25.80
C ILE A 7 12.82 6.45 24.55
N GLY A 8 11.61 6.97 24.73
CA GLY A 8 10.79 7.41 23.60
C GLY A 8 11.44 8.55 22.81
N PHE A 9 12.14 9.47 23.49
CA PHE A 9 12.91 10.52 22.82
C PHE A 9 14.09 9.91 22.04
N GLN A 10 14.88 9.03 22.64
CA GLN A 10 16.03 8.38 22.00
C GLN A 10 15.60 7.59 20.74
N LEU A 11 14.53 6.80 20.84
CA LEU A 11 13.96 6.05 19.70
C LEU A 11 13.48 6.99 18.58
N LYS A 12 12.81 8.10 18.93
CA LYS A 12 12.37 9.09 17.93
C LYS A 12 13.55 9.77 17.25
N GLN A 13 14.63 10.05 17.98
CA GLN A 13 15.88 10.58 17.41
C GLN A 13 16.54 9.60 16.45
N SER A 14 16.66 8.33 16.85
CA SER A 14 17.18 7.26 15.99
C SER A 14 16.39 7.15 14.68
N LEU A 15 15.05 7.19 14.76
CA LEU A 15 14.17 7.15 13.58
C LEU A 15 14.29 8.38 12.68
N ARG A 16 14.45 9.58 13.27
CA ARG A 16 14.65 10.82 12.51
C ARG A 16 15.96 10.81 11.74
N ALA A 17 17.03 10.29 12.34
CA ALA A 17 18.32 10.14 11.67
C ALA A 17 18.28 9.23 10.42
N MET A 18 17.24 8.38 10.30
CA MET A 18 17.03 7.52 9.14
C MET A 18 16.16 8.16 8.04
N ALA A 19 15.72 9.42 8.21
CA ALA A 19 14.88 10.09 7.22
C ALA A 19 15.65 10.28 5.90
N ALA A 20 15.03 9.83 4.82
CA ALA A 20 15.55 9.87 3.45
C ALA A 20 14.44 10.34 2.49
N PHE A 21 13.80 11.46 2.87
CA PHE A 21 12.69 12.02 2.09
C PHE A 21 13.21 12.62 0.79
N GLY A 22 12.48 12.36 -0.30
CA GLY A 22 12.88 12.75 -1.64
C GLY A 22 13.82 11.76 -2.32
N GLU A 23 14.47 10.85 -1.59
CA GLU A 23 15.30 9.82 -2.17
C GLU A 23 14.45 8.69 -2.80
N SER A 24 14.94 8.09 -3.89
CA SER A 24 14.23 7.02 -4.59
C SER A 24 14.42 5.66 -3.91
N LYS A 25 13.40 5.19 -3.21
CA LYS A 25 13.40 3.82 -2.68
C LYS A 25 13.58 2.75 -3.78
N LYS A 26 13.17 3.05 -5.02
CA LYS A 26 13.32 2.15 -6.17
C LYS A 26 14.81 2.01 -6.51
N ALA A 27 15.54 3.11 -6.60
CA ALA A 27 16.98 3.10 -6.88
C ALA A 27 17.75 2.29 -5.83
N TYR A 28 17.44 2.46 -4.54
CA TYR A 28 18.06 1.64 -3.48
C TYR A 28 17.74 0.15 -3.58
N LYS A 29 16.55 -0.22 -4.04
CA LYS A 29 16.20 -1.62 -4.27
C LYS A 29 16.96 -2.21 -5.45
N GLU A 30 17.10 -1.48 -6.52
CA GLU A 30 17.86 -1.86 -7.71
C GLU A 30 19.33 -2.04 -7.36
N GLU A 31 19.91 -1.09 -6.63
CA GLU A 31 21.27 -1.18 -6.12
C GLU A 31 21.47 -2.38 -5.17
N THR A 32 20.55 -2.59 -4.24
CA THR A 32 20.57 -3.79 -3.37
C THR A 32 20.54 -5.07 -4.20
N SER A 33 19.73 -5.13 -5.26
CA SER A 33 19.63 -6.30 -6.13
C SER A 33 20.93 -6.55 -6.89
N ARG A 34 21.54 -5.48 -7.41
CA ARG A 34 22.85 -5.54 -8.07
C ARG A 34 23.93 -6.07 -7.15
N LEU A 35 24.10 -5.46 -5.98
CA LEU A 35 25.07 -5.86 -4.97
C LEU A 35 24.89 -7.31 -4.49
N ARG A 36 23.63 -7.74 -4.31
CA ARG A 36 23.32 -9.14 -3.96
C ARG A 36 23.75 -10.12 -5.04
N THR A 37 23.52 -9.76 -6.30
CA THR A 37 23.91 -10.60 -7.43
C THR A 37 25.43 -10.69 -7.55
N GLU A 38 26.14 -9.59 -7.46
CA GLU A 38 27.59 -9.54 -7.47
C GLU A 38 28.21 -10.36 -6.33
N TYR A 39 27.71 -10.15 -5.10
CA TYR A 39 28.19 -10.89 -3.93
C TYR A 39 27.90 -12.38 -4.03
N LYS A 40 26.70 -12.76 -4.46
CA LYS A 40 26.33 -14.16 -4.70
C LYS A 40 27.27 -14.82 -5.72
N ASN A 41 27.54 -14.16 -6.85
CA ASN A 41 28.43 -14.69 -7.88
C ASN A 41 29.86 -14.86 -7.36
N ARG A 42 30.35 -13.90 -6.57
CA ARG A 42 31.65 -14.01 -5.89
C ARG A 42 31.72 -15.21 -4.96
N LEU A 43 30.68 -15.45 -4.15
CA LEU A 43 30.63 -16.62 -3.25
C LEU A 43 30.60 -17.93 -4.03
N LEU A 44 29.87 -17.99 -5.15
CA LEU A 44 29.84 -19.15 -6.02
C LEU A 44 31.23 -19.46 -6.63
N SER A 45 31.99 -18.43 -7.03
CA SER A 45 33.35 -18.61 -7.54
C SER A 45 34.33 -19.06 -6.44
N GLN A 46 34.01 -18.81 -5.17
CA GLN A 46 34.78 -19.29 -3.99
C GLN A 46 34.36 -20.71 -3.55
N GLY A 47 33.46 -21.38 -4.27
CA GLY A 47 33.02 -22.75 -3.98
C GLY A 47 31.88 -22.90 -3.00
N TYR A 48 31.21 -21.81 -2.59
CA TYR A 48 30.03 -21.91 -1.73
C TYR A 48 28.84 -22.53 -2.48
N SER A 49 27.98 -23.24 -1.75
CA SER A 49 26.75 -23.77 -2.32
C SER A 49 25.81 -22.66 -2.82
N LYS A 50 24.97 -22.93 -3.83
CA LYS A 50 23.97 -21.99 -4.32
C LYS A 50 23.04 -21.48 -3.20
N LYS A 51 22.72 -22.36 -2.22
CA LYS A 51 21.85 -22.06 -1.09
C LYS A 51 22.53 -21.12 -0.09
N ASP A 52 23.79 -21.39 0.26
CA ASP A 52 24.55 -20.58 1.21
C ASP A 52 24.90 -19.22 0.62
N ALA A 53 25.38 -19.19 -0.63
CA ALA A 53 25.65 -17.97 -1.35
C ALA A 53 24.39 -17.07 -1.44
N HIS A 54 23.22 -17.65 -1.70
CA HIS A 54 21.95 -16.91 -1.69
C HIS A 54 21.60 -16.37 -0.29
N LYS A 55 21.71 -17.21 0.75
CA LYS A 55 21.42 -16.83 2.14
C LYS A 55 22.33 -15.69 2.61
N MET A 56 23.62 -15.77 2.33
CA MET A 56 24.59 -14.73 2.69
C MET A 56 24.33 -13.42 1.94
N ALA A 57 23.99 -13.49 0.66
CA ALA A 57 23.68 -12.31 -0.12
C ALA A 57 22.41 -11.56 0.37
N GLN A 58 21.47 -12.25 1.03
CA GLN A 58 20.25 -11.60 1.58
C GLN A 58 20.57 -10.62 2.74
N SER A 59 21.74 -10.71 3.38
CA SER A 59 22.16 -9.76 4.42
C SER A 59 22.40 -8.35 3.87
N ILE A 60 22.74 -8.23 2.58
CA ILE A 60 22.96 -6.93 1.93
C ILE A 60 21.63 -6.21 1.75
N CYS A 61 21.53 -4.99 2.30
CA CYS A 61 20.37 -4.12 2.12
C CYS A 61 20.80 -2.65 2.29
N THR A 62 20.84 -1.90 1.19
CA THR A 62 21.27 -0.49 1.17
C THR A 62 20.25 0.49 1.75
N TYR A 63 19.03 0.04 2.02
CA TYR A 63 17.93 0.88 2.51
C TYR A 63 17.39 0.43 3.88
N ARG A 64 18.10 -0.48 4.57
CA ARG A 64 17.67 -0.95 5.90
C ARG A 64 17.50 0.21 6.88
N ASP A 65 18.41 1.17 6.86
CA ASP A 65 18.46 2.31 7.77
C ASP A 65 17.86 3.59 7.17
N LYS A 66 16.92 3.45 6.21
CA LYS A 66 16.27 4.59 5.56
C LYS A 66 14.76 4.58 5.72
N ILE A 67 14.17 5.76 5.90
CA ILE A 67 12.72 6.00 5.96
C ILE A 67 12.36 7.03 4.89
N PHE A 68 11.66 6.58 3.84
CA PHE A 68 11.41 7.36 2.62
C PHE A 68 10.12 8.20 2.63
N SER A 69 9.29 8.10 3.67
CA SER A 69 8.06 8.88 3.72
C SER A 69 7.79 9.44 5.10
N GLN A 70 7.29 10.68 5.15
CA GLN A 70 6.88 11.34 6.38
C GLN A 70 5.81 10.56 7.13
N SER A 71 4.85 9.94 6.42
CA SER A 71 3.80 9.13 7.05
C SER A 71 4.37 7.89 7.76
N THR A 72 5.38 7.23 7.17
CA THR A 72 6.07 6.12 7.83
C THR A 72 6.82 6.58 9.06
N LEU A 73 7.56 7.70 8.97
CA LEU A 73 8.26 8.26 10.11
C LEU A 73 7.30 8.60 11.25
N SER A 74 6.20 9.28 10.94
CA SER A 74 5.17 9.64 11.94
C SER A 74 4.56 8.40 12.61
N ALA A 75 4.24 7.36 11.84
CA ALA A 75 3.72 6.11 12.39
C ALA A 75 4.75 5.43 13.32
N TYR A 76 6.01 5.43 12.95
CA TYR A 76 7.09 4.85 13.75
C TYR A 76 7.37 5.66 15.02
N GLN A 77 7.31 7.00 14.95
CA GLN A 77 7.43 7.86 16.14
C GLN A 77 6.26 7.68 17.11
N LYS A 78 5.04 7.44 16.61
CA LYS A 78 3.91 7.06 17.48
C LYS A 78 4.18 5.73 18.17
N ALA A 79 4.71 4.73 17.47
CA ALA A 79 5.07 3.45 18.06
C ALA A 79 6.19 3.59 19.12
N ALA A 80 7.15 4.49 18.92
CA ALA A 80 8.18 4.81 19.93
C ALA A 80 7.57 5.41 21.21
N GLY A 81 6.52 6.25 21.08
CA GLY A 81 5.77 6.74 22.25
C GLY A 81 5.00 5.64 22.98
N VAL A 82 4.48 4.66 22.24
CA VAL A 82 3.82 3.49 22.85
C VAL A 82 4.84 2.58 23.57
N PHE A 83 6.04 2.44 23.04
CA PHE A 83 7.12 1.71 23.73
C PHE A 83 7.54 2.41 25.03
N GLU A 84 7.63 3.73 25.04
CA GLU A 84 7.84 4.52 26.24
C GLU A 84 6.75 4.30 27.30
N GLN A 85 5.49 4.25 26.88
CA GLN A 85 4.36 3.93 27.74
C GLN A 85 4.50 2.53 28.34
N PHE A 86 4.80 1.53 27.52
CA PHE A 86 5.07 0.16 27.98
C PHE A 86 6.20 0.13 29.05
N CYS A 87 7.32 0.80 28.79
CA CYS A 87 8.42 0.86 29.76
C CYS A 87 7.96 1.48 31.10
N GLN A 88 7.13 2.53 31.07
CA GLN A 88 6.57 3.12 32.28
C GLN A 88 5.62 2.19 33.00
N GLU A 89 4.72 1.51 32.28
CA GLU A 89 3.69 0.65 32.87
C GLU A 89 4.28 -0.68 33.41
N THR A 90 5.23 -1.26 32.69
CA THR A 90 5.73 -2.61 32.99
C THR A 90 7.04 -2.60 33.77
N LEU A 91 7.95 -1.66 33.45
CA LEU A 91 9.27 -1.60 34.05
C LEU A 91 9.40 -0.49 35.13
N GLY A 92 8.37 0.33 35.27
CA GLY A 92 8.36 1.46 36.24
C GLY A 92 9.29 2.63 35.85
N THR A 93 9.92 2.60 34.67
CA THR A 93 10.86 3.63 34.25
C THR A 93 10.78 3.94 32.75
N LYS A 94 11.00 5.20 32.41
CA LYS A 94 11.20 5.66 31.02
C LYS A 94 12.66 5.90 30.68
N ARG A 95 13.56 5.71 31.65
CA ARG A 95 14.98 6.04 31.52
C ARG A 95 15.78 4.76 31.30
N LEU A 96 15.76 4.29 30.07
CA LEU A 96 16.54 3.18 29.58
C LEU A 96 17.49 3.69 28.49
N THR A 97 18.66 3.11 28.40
CA THR A 97 19.52 3.24 27.23
C THR A 97 18.94 2.45 26.06
N LEU A 98 19.36 2.75 24.82
CA LEU A 98 18.94 1.97 23.65
C LEU A 98 19.38 0.49 23.75
N GLU A 99 20.51 0.21 24.43
CA GLU A 99 20.99 -1.18 24.64
C GLU A 99 20.09 -1.93 25.63
N GLU A 100 19.77 -1.33 26.77
CA GLU A 100 18.84 -1.93 27.74
C GLU A 100 17.47 -2.18 27.12
N ALA A 101 16.97 -1.24 26.29
CA ALA A 101 15.69 -1.36 25.62
C ALA A 101 15.62 -2.59 24.68
N LYS A 102 16.74 -3.06 24.13
CA LYS A 102 16.76 -4.26 23.28
C LYS A 102 16.28 -5.52 24.01
N ASN A 103 16.56 -5.62 25.30
CA ASN A 103 16.21 -6.78 26.12
C ASN A 103 14.69 -6.89 26.36
N HIS A 104 13.94 -5.79 26.20
CA HIS A 104 12.51 -5.72 26.49
C HIS A 104 11.61 -5.72 25.24
N VAL A 105 12.18 -6.01 24.06
CA VAL A 105 11.38 -5.96 22.81
C VAL A 105 10.38 -7.10 22.71
N GLN A 106 10.72 -8.33 23.18
CA GLN A 106 9.74 -9.43 23.21
C GLN A 106 8.63 -9.15 24.22
N GLU A 107 8.95 -8.68 25.41
CA GLU A 107 7.97 -8.28 26.42
C GLU A 107 7.02 -7.19 25.89
N PHE A 108 7.54 -6.25 25.09
CA PHE A 108 6.71 -5.26 24.42
C PHE A 108 5.74 -5.88 23.39
N VAL A 109 6.18 -6.91 22.66
CA VAL A 109 5.28 -7.65 21.75
C VAL A 109 4.17 -8.31 22.55
N ASP A 110 4.48 -9.01 23.61
CA ASP A 110 3.55 -9.74 24.46
C ASP A 110 2.58 -8.78 25.15
N TRP A 111 3.05 -7.63 25.61
CA TRP A 111 2.22 -6.55 26.14
C TRP A 111 1.24 -6.01 25.09
N ASN A 112 1.65 -5.85 23.81
CA ASN A 112 0.73 -5.45 22.75
C ASN A 112 -0.33 -6.54 22.46
N ILE A 113 0.02 -7.81 22.56
CA ILE A 113 -0.89 -8.94 22.38
C ILE A 113 -1.92 -8.96 23.53
N SER A 114 -1.47 -8.75 24.78
CA SER A 114 -2.36 -8.71 25.95
C SER A 114 -3.38 -7.56 25.93
N LYS A 115 -3.14 -6.53 25.12
CA LYS A 115 -4.08 -5.41 24.86
C LYS A 115 -5.07 -5.72 23.71
N ASP A 116 -5.14 -6.97 23.26
CA ASP A 116 -6.01 -7.44 22.16
C ASP A 116 -5.86 -6.63 20.84
N LEU A 117 -4.63 -6.22 20.53
CA LEU A 117 -4.39 -5.47 19.32
C LEU A 117 -4.30 -6.39 18.10
N THR A 118 -4.79 -5.89 16.96
CA THR A 118 -4.72 -6.64 15.71
C THR A 118 -3.28 -7.00 15.35
N PRO A 119 -3.04 -8.20 14.76
CA PRO A 119 -1.72 -8.62 14.30
C PRO A 119 -0.98 -7.57 13.45
N GLN A 120 -1.72 -6.80 12.63
CA GLN A 120 -1.17 -5.72 11.81
C GLN A 120 -0.58 -4.60 12.66
N THR A 121 -1.27 -4.22 13.74
CA THR A 121 -0.81 -3.18 14.68
C THR A 121 0.43 -3.63 15.45
N VAL A 122 0.43 -4.87 15.95
CA VAL A 122 1.59 -5.47 16.65
C VAL A 122 2.81 -5.47 15.72
N HIS A 123 2.66 -5.95 14.48
CA HIS A 123 3.75 -5.96 13.51
C HIS A 123 4.26 -4.56 13.14
N LEU A 124 3.38 -3.56 13.02
CA LEU A 124 3.79 -2.18 12.76
C LEU A 124 4.65 -1.64 13.90
N ARG A 125 4.18 -1.81 15.14
CA ARG A 125 4.89 -1.35 16.33
C ARG A 125 6.23 -2.06 16.49
N LEU A 126 6.27 -3.38 16.36
CA LEU A 126 7.52 -4.16 16.39
C LEU A 126 8.48 -3.71 15.29
N SER A 127 8.00 -3.51 14.05
CA SER A 127 8.83 -3.02 12.94
C SER A 127 9.47 -1.66 13.23
N ALA A 128 8.73 -0.77 13.91
CA ALA A 128 9.23 0.55 14.27
C ALA A 128 10.34 0.46 15.32
N ILE A 129 10.14 -0.35 16.37
CA ILE A 129 11.11 -0.51 17.46
C ILE A 129 12.35 -1.25 16.98
N CYS A 130 12.19 -2.36 16.25
CA CYS A 130 13.33 -3.07 15.66
C CYS A 130 14.15 -2.16 14.74
N LYS A 131 13.48 -1.30 13.96
CA LYS A 131 14.19 -0.34 13.10
C LYS A 131 14.96 0.69 13.93
N ALA A 132 14.35 1.28 14.96
CA ALA A 132 14.99 2.26 15.83
C ALA A 132 16.20 1.69 16.58
N LEU A 133 16.11 0.43 17.02
CA LEU A 133 17.15 -0.31 17.76
C LEU A 133 18.11 -1.09 16.85
N LYS A 134 17.94 -1.04 15.51
CA LYS A 134 18.73 -1.79 14.51
C LYS A 134 18.68 -3.31 14.70
N LEU A 135 17.53 -3.83 15.13
CA LEU A 135 17.27 -5.25 15.35
C LEU A 135 16.58 -5.89 14.14
N ASN A 136 16.61 -7.22 14.10
CA ASN A 136 15.91 -7.96 13.05
C ASN A 136 14.54 -8.42 13.57
N ILE A 137 13.47 -8.05 12.88
CA ILE A 137 12.09 -8.39 13.26
C ILE A 137 11.80 -9.90 13.25
N SER A 138 12.60 -10.70 12.53
CA SER A 138 12.46 -12.17 12.51
C SER A 138 12.87 -12.85 13.80
N ASP A 139 13.63 -12.16 14.63
CA ASP A 139 14.18 -12.72 15.87
C ASP A 139 13.15 -12.73 17.02
N TYR A 140 11.96 -12.19 16.77
CA TYR A 140 10.90 -12.04 17.76
C TYR A 140 9.67 -12.87 17.40
N GLU A 141 9.06 -13.50 18.41
CA GLU A 141 7.77 -14.14 18.30
C GLU A 141 6.67 -13.08 18.10
N LYS A 142 5.73 -13.37 17.22
CA LYS A 142 4.68 -12.40 16.86
C LYS A 142 3.48 -13.11 16.24
N PRO A 143 2.26 -12.55 16.38
CA PRO A 143 1.06 -13.16 15.84
C PRO A 143 1.11 -13.26 14.31
N ILE A 144 0.56 -14.35 13.77
CA ILE A 144 0.45 -14.55 12.32
C ILE A 144 -0.58 -13.56 11.77
N ARG A 145 -0.22 -12.88 10.68
CA ARG A 145 -1.16 -11.99 9.98
C ARG A 145 -1.94 -12.76 8.93
N HIS A 146 -3.23 -12.90 9.14
CA HIS A 146 -4.14 -13.34 8.10
C HIS A 146 -4.82 -12.13 7.45
N TYR A 147 -5.01 -12.19 6.13
CA TYR A 147 -5.67 -11.09 5.41
C TYR A 147 -7.14 -10.92 5.86
N ALA A 148 -7.79 -12.02 6.22
CA ALA A 148 -9.16 -12.03 6.72
C ALA A 148 -9.34 -11.31 8.06
N ASP A 149 -8.28 -11.23 8.89
CA ASP A 149 -8.30 -10.60 10.21
C ASP A 149 -8.05 -9.09 10.15
N ALA A 150 -7.86 -8.54 8.96
CA ALA A 150 -7.67 -7.11 8.76
C ALA A 150 -8.99 -6.37 8.97
N THR A 151 -9.34 -6.10 10.22
CA THR A 151 -10.44 -5.19 10.55
C THR A 151 -10.04 -3.79 10.12
N ARG A 152 -10.72 -3.26 9.10
CA ARG A 152 -10.70 -1.83 8.84
C ARG A 152 -11.63 -1.20 9.87
N SER A 153 -11.13 -0.28 10.67
CA SER A 153 -11.98 0.49 11.57
C SER A 153 -13.04 1.20 10.73
N ILE A 154 -14.26 0.72 10.80
CA ILE A 154 -15.43 1.46 10.33
C ILE A 154 -15.53 2.63 11.30
N LYS A 155 -15.19 3.82 10.84
CA LYS A 155 -15.43 5.02 11.63
C LYS A 155 -16.93 5.08 11.89
N SER A 156 -17.30 5.20 13.16
CA SER A 156 -18.70 5.26 13.55
C SER A 156 -19.37 6.46 12.89
N ALA A 157 -20.60 6.25 12.45
CA ALA A 157 -21.47 7.16 11.72
C ALA A 157 -21.83 8.50 12.44
N GLN A 158 -21.22 8.84 13.55
CA GLN A 158 -21.62 9.97 14.40
C GLN A 158 -21.26 11.36 13.87
N ASN A 159 -20.44 11.46 12.82
CA ASN A 159 -20.12 12.75 12.16
C ASN A 159 -20.61 12.84 10.71
N ASP A 160 -21.52 11.96 10.30
CA ASP A 160 -21.71 11.66 8.88
C ASP A 160 -22.53 12.69 8.10
N ALA A 161 -23.45 13.42 8.73
CA ALA A 161 -24.34 14.30 7.98
C ALA A 161 -23.64 15.53 7.38
N TYR A 162 -22.75 16.18 8.13
CA TYR A 162 -22.00 17.35 7.64
C TYR A 162 -20.89 16.95 6.65
N ASN A 163 -20.23 15.83 6.92
CA ASN A 163 -19.12 15.35 6.11
C ASN A 163 -19.58 14.66 4.82
N ALA A 164 -20.77 14.04 4.81
CA ALA A 164 -21.34 13.41 3.63
C ALA A 164 -21.61 14.43 2.52
N VAL A 165 -22.19 15.59 2.84
CA VAL A 165 -22.51 16.63 1.86
C VAL A 165 -21.24 17.17 1.17
N HIS A 166 -20.18 17.41 1.96
CA HIS A 166 -18.90 17.91 1.41
C HIS A 166 -18.05 16.82 0.73
N ALA A 167 -18.32 15.55 1.02
CA ALA A 167 -17.61 14.43 0.44
C ALA A 167 -18.32 13.80 -0.77
N GLU A 168 -19.59 14.13 -1.00
CA GLU A 168 -20.43 13.49 -2.01
C GLU A 168 -19.80 13.53 -3.40
N LYS A 169 -19.24 14.66 -3.78
CA LYS A 169 -18.58 14.82 -5.07
C LYS A 169 -17.36 13.89 -5.22
N ALA A 170 -16.55 13.76 -4.18
CA ALA A 170 -15.37 12.87 -4.18
C ALA A 170 -15.78 11.40 -4.13
N LEU A 171 -16.85 11.05 -3.40
CA LEU A 171 -17.40 9.70 -3.36
C LEU A 171 -17.94 9.31 -4.72
N THR A 172 -18.75 10.18 -5.37
CA THR A 172 -19.29 9.98 -6.71
C THR A 172 -18.17 9.80 -7.74
N ALA A 173 -17.18 10.71 -7.76
CA ALA A 173 -16.03 10.59 -8.64
C ALA A 173 -15.30 9.24 -8.44
N ASN A 174 -15.11 8.84 -7.19
CA ASN A 174 -14.37 7.61 -6.90
C ASN A 174 -15.18 6.34 -7.19
N ARG A 175 -16.52 6.39 -7.07
CA ARG A 175 -17.44 5.35 -7.51
C ARG A 175 -17.39 5.12 -9.02
N ILE A 176 -17.19 6.20 -9.79
CA ILE A 176 -17.10 6.16 -11.25
C ILE A 176 -15.70 5.68 -11.69
N ILE A 177 -14.61 6.23 -11.11
CA ILE A 177 -13.24 6.08 -11.62
C ILE A 177 -12.44 5.02 -10.86
N GLY A 178 -12.66 4.85 -9.56
CA GLY A 178 -11.98 3.84 -8.73
C GLY A 178 -10.52 4.15 -8.35
N LEU A 179 -10.18 5.41 -8.07
CA LEU A 179 -8.82 5.86 -7.76
C LEU A 179 -8.47 5.77 -6.26
N ARG A 180 -7.17 5.79 -5.94
CA ARG A 180 -6.73 6.06 -4.57
C ARG A 180 -6.87 7.55 -4.25
N ARG A 181 -7.07 7.90 -2.97
CA ARG A 181 -7.20 9.31 -2.53
C ARG A 181 -6.12 10.23 -3.14
N ASN A 182 -4.85 9.83 -3.11
CA ASN A 182 -3.77 10.65 -3.64
C ASN A 182 -3.74 10.73 -5.18
N GLU A 183 -4.27 9.73 -5.87
CA GLU A 183 -4.45 9.73 -7.32
C GLU A 183 -5.60 10.66 -7.68
N LEU A 184 -6.72 10.53 -7.00
CA LEU A 184 -7.90 11.37 -7.16
C LEU A 184 -7.61 12.86 -6.87
N ALA A 185 -6.82 13.14 -5.81
CA ALA A 185 -6.41 14.50 -5.45
C ALA A 185 -5.50 15.21 -6.47
N ARG A 186 -4.91 14.45 -7.37
CA ARG A 186 -4.00 14.97 -8.41
C ARG A 186 -4.58 14.87 -9.80
N LEU A 187 -5.76 14.28 -9.94
CA LEU A 187 -6.39 14.07 -11.24
C LEU A 187 -6.75 15.42 -11.85
N GLN A 188 -6.17 15.71 -13.01
CA GLN A 188 -6.50 16.89 -13.78
C GLN A 188 -7.61 16.58 -14.80
N CYS A 189 -8.38 17.57 -15.17
CA CYS A 189 -9.40 17.42 -16.21
C CYS A 189 -8.77 16.95 -17.54
N SER A 190 -7.55 17.41 -17.85
CA SER A 190 -6.78 16.98 -19.03
C SER A 190 -6.34 15.53 -19.02
N ASP A 191 -6.36 14.86 -17.87
CA ASP A 191 -6.02 13.43 -17.76
C ASP A 191 -7.22 12.52 -18.11
N ILE A 192 -8.39 13.12 -18.42
CA ILE A 192 -9.64 12.43 -18.71
C ILE A 192 -9.96 12.57 -20.20
N HIS A 193 -9.95 11.45 -20.91
CA HIS A 193 -10.18 11.41 -22.35
C HIS A 193 -11.52 10.72 -22.63
N PHE A 194 -12.47 11.46 -23.17
CA PHE A 194 -13.76 10.93 -23.60
C PHE A 194 -13.62 10.32 -24.99
N ILE A 195 -13.69 8.99 -25.09
CA ILE A 195 -13.52 8.23 -26.33
C ILE A 195 -14.85 8.12 -27.08
N SER A 196 -15.95 7.92 -26.33
CA SER A 196 -17.32 7.90 -26.84
C SER A 196 -18.31 8.34 -25.77
N GLU A 197 -19.60 8.32 -26.06
CA GLU A 197 -20.65 8.57 -25.05
C GLU A 197 -20.73 7.48 -23.97
N GLU A 198 -20.11 6.32 -24.21
CA GLU A 198 -20.16 5.16 -23.32
C GLU A 198 -18.79 4.79 -22.74
N ARG A 199 -17.72 5.51 -23.16
CA ARG A 199 -16.35 5.19 -22.75
C ARG A 199 -15.50 6.43 -22.52
N ALA A 200 -14.85 6.48 -21.36
CA ALA A 200 -13.77 7.43 -21.07
C ALA A 200 -12.56 6.69 -20.51
N GLU A 201 -11.39 7.26 -20.72
CA GLU A 201 -10.10 6.77 -20.23
C GLU A 201 -9.50 7.82 -19.30
N VAL A 202 -9.11 7.39 -18.09
CA VAL A 202 -8.54 8.24 -17.04
C VAL A 202 -7.11 7.84 -16.79
N TYR A 203 -6.18 8.71 -17.12
CA TYR A 203 -4.75 8.49 -17.00
C TYR A 203 -4.26 8.96 -15.64
N THR A 204 -3.56 8.12 -14.91
CA THR A 204 -3.06 8.46 -13.57
C THR A 204 -1.65 7.93 -13.33
N ILE A 205 -0.93 8.61 -12.44
CA ILE A 205 0.36 8.13 -11.91
C ILE A 205 0.12 7.58 -10.51
N GLY A 206 0.16 6.26 -10.40
CA GLY A 206 -0.09 5.55 -9.17
C GLY A 206 1.12 5.47 -8.24
N LYS A 207 0.95 4.73 -7.13
CA LYS A 207 1.99 4.51 -6.13
C LYS A 207 3.26 3.91 -6.76
N GLY A 208 4.37 4.59 -6.56
CA GLY A 208 5.67 4.15 -7.08
C GLY A 208 5.93 4.58 -8.53
N GLY A 209 5.23 5.63 -9.03
CA GLY A 209 5.44 6.18 -10.36
C GLY A 209 4.85 5.32 -11.48
N LYS A 210 3.92 4.43 -11.17
CA LYS A 210 3.29 3.60 -12.20
C LYS A 210 2.24 4.38 -12.97
N HIS A 211 2.29 4.31 -14.29
CA HIS A 211 1.25 4.80 -15.16
C HIS A 211 0.09 3.79 -15.18
N ASN A 212 -1.10 4.25 -14.90
CA ASN A 212 -2.33 3.46 -14.95
C ASN A 212 -3.34 4.17 -15.84
N VAL A 213 -4.17 3.37 -16.52
CA VAL A 213 -5.34 3.84 -17.26
C VAL A 213 -6.54 3.16 -16.65
N ASN A 214 -7.47 3.94 -16.11
CA ASN A 214 -8.73 3.46 -15.62
C ASN A 214 -9.79 3.71 -16.68
N ILE A 215 -10.53 2.67 -17.04
CA ILE A 215 -11.60 2.75 -18.04
C ILE A 215 -12.92 2.98 -17.32
N VAL A 216 -13.62 4.04 -17.70
CA VAL A 216 -14.99 4.30 -17.29
C VAL A 216 -15.91 3.87 -18.43
N SER A 217 -16.81 2.94 -18.14
CA SER A 217 -17.74 2.38 -19.11
C SER A 217 -19.18 2.58 -18.67
N GLY A 218 -20.06 2.83 -19.65
CA GLY A 218 -21.48 3.07 -19.47
C GLY A 218 -21.85 4.54 -19.59
N ARG A 219 -22.92 4.81 -20.36
CA ARG A 219 -23.38 6.16 -20.71
C ARG A 219 -23.61 7.04 -19.48
N GLU A 220 -24.24 6.52 -18.43
CA GLU A 220 -24.52 7.26 -17.21
C GLU A 220 -23.24 7.71 -16.49
N LYS A 221 -22.28 6.79 -16.32
CA LYS A 221 -21.00 7.06 -15.66
C LYS A 221 -20.16 8.06 -16.46
N VAL A 222 -20.14 7.93 -17.79
CA VAL A 222 -19.41 8.84 -18.68
C VAL A 222 -20.07 10.22 -18.70
N SER A 223 -21.40 10.29 -18.74
CA SER A 223 -22.14 11.56 -18.66
C SER A 223 -21.90 12.27 -17.33
N ALA A 224 -21.98 11.55 -16.20
CA ALA A 224 -21.72 12.12 -14.89
C ALA A 224 -20.26 12.64 -14.78
N LEU A 225 -19.28 11.89 -15.28
CA LEU A 225 -17.89 12.33 -15.31
C LEU A 225 -17.70 13.57 -16.19
N LYS A 226 -18.39 13.64 -17.33
CA LYS A 226 -18.36 14.81 -18.24
C LYS A 226 -18.91 16.07 -17.57
N MET A 227 -20.01 15.94 -16.84
CA MET A 227 -20.57 17.05 -16.05
C MET A 227 -19.59 17.52 -14.96
N MET A 228 -18.90 16.60 -14.28
CA MET A 228 -17.90 16.96 -13.25
C MET A 228 -16.71 17.71 -13.86
N VAL A 229 -16.25 17.31 -15.05
CA VAL A 229 -15.17 18.00 -15.78
C VAL A 229 -15.62 19.40 -16.17
N GLN A 230 -16.79 19.54 -16.78
CA GLN A 230 -17.36 20.85 -17.17
C GLN A 230 -17.54 21.78 -15.98
N GLU A 231 -18.00 21.25 -14.84
CA GLU A 231 -18.12 22.02 -13.61
C GLU A 231 -16.75 22.50 -13.09
N ALA A 232 -15.71 21.64 -13.11
CA ALA A 232 -14.37 22.03 -12.71
C ALA A 232 -13.79 23.10 -13.66
N GLU A 233 -13.95 22.94 -14.95
CA GLU A 233 -13.49 23.89 -15.97
C GLU A 233 -14.21 25.25 -15.86
N SER A 234 -15.52 25.25 -15.57
CA SER A 234 -16.30 26.50 -15.37
C SER A 234 -15.81 27.32 -14.18
N ARG A 235 -15.14 26.68 -13.20
CA ARG A 235 -14.50 27.33 -12.06
C ARG A 235 -13.02 27.64 -12.30
N TYR A 236 -12.53 27.51 -13.52
CA TYR A 236 -11.10 27.61 -13.86
C TYR A 236 -10.21 26.68 -13.03
N ASN A 237 -10.74 25.55 -12.57
CA ASN A 237 -9.99 24.56 -11.83
C ASN A 237 -9.43 23.50 -12.79
N ARG A 238 -8.11 23.36 -12.80
CA ARG A 238 -7.46 22.31 -13.59
C ARG A 238 -7.64 20.91 -13.02
N TYR A 239 -7.95 20.79 -11.72
CA TYR A 239 -8.20 19.52 -11.05
C TYR A 239 -9.68 19.19 -11.05
N LEU A 240 -10.03 17.91 -11.20
CA LEU A 240 -11.41 17.44 -11.16
C LEU A 240 -12.11 17.77 -9.85
N LEU A 241 -11.36 17.72 -8.73
CA LEU A 241 -11.87 17.97 -7.39
C LEU A 241 -11.03 19.04 -6.68
N ASP A 242 -11.69 19.82 -5.83
CA ASP A 242 -11.07 20.75 -4.94
C ASP A 242 -10.51 20.04 -3.69
N LYS A 243 -9.62 20.71 -2.96
CA LYS A 243 -9.09 20.19 -1.69
C LYS A 243 -10.18 20.00 -0.65
N THR A 244 -11.22 20.82 -0.69
CA THR A 244 -12.39 20.76 0.19
C THR A 244 -13.26 19.54 -0.06
N ASP A 245 -13.35 19.09 -1.32
CA ASP A 245 -14.09 17.88 -1.72
C ASP A 245 -13.44 16.60 -1.15
N LEU A 246 -12.13 16.65 -0.87
CA LEU A 246 -11.34 15.51 -0.42
C LEU A 246 -11.25 15.42 1.11
N ASN A 247 -12.36 15.54 1.78
CA ASN A 247 -12.45 15.41 3.22
C ASN A 247 -11.91 14.05 3.71
N ASN A 248 -11.24 14.04 4.88
CA ASN A 248 -10.65 12.83 5.46
C ASN A 248 -11.68 11.78 5.88
N ASP A 249 -12.94 12.17 6.05
CA ASP A 249 -14.04 11.31 6.48
C ASP A 249 -14.72 10.55 5.33
N ALA A 250 -14.47 10.95 4.07
CA ALA A 250 -14.93 10.21 2.91
C ALA A 250 -14.27 8.84 2.80
N ASP A 251 -15.04 7.76 2.83
CA ASP A 251 -14.53 6.40 2.61
C ASP A 251 -14.30 6.11 1.12
N LEU A 252 -13.32 6.79 0.55
CA LEU A 252 -12.91 6.59 -0.83
C LEU A 252 -12.39 5.17 -1.11
N HIS A 253 -12.00 4.43 -0.06
CA HIS A 253 -11.60 3.04 -0.22
C HIS A 253 -12.78 2.12 -0.47
N HIS A 254 -13.91 2.38 0.18
CA HIS A 254 -15.15 1.65 -0.06
C HIS A 254 -15.63 1.88 -1.49
N GLU A 255 -15.75 3.13 -1.91
CA GLU A 255 -16.21 3.47 -3.27
C GLU A 255 -15.31 2.87 -4.36
N ARG A 256 -14.00 2.87 -4.14
CA ARG A 256 -13.07 2.21 -5.05
C ARG A 256 -13.29 0.69 -5.11
N ALA A 257 -13.56 0.06 -3.98
CA ALA A 257 -13.84 -1.38 -3.94
C ALA A 257 -15.13 -1.72 -4.67
N GLU A 258 -16.15 -0.89 -4.52
CA GLU A 258 -17.42 -1.06 -5.24
C GLU A 258 -17.25 -0.80 -6.74
N CYS A 259 -16.52 0.24 -7.14
CA CYS A 259 -16.16 0.46 -8.55
C CYS A 259 -15.44 -0.77 -9.14
N ALA A 260 -14.50 -1.34 -8.42
CA ALA A 260 -13.78 -2.54 -8.87
C ALA A 260 -14.69 -3.77 -8.98
N LYS A 261 -15.66 -3.94 -8.08
CA LYS A 261 -16.67 -5.00 -8.18
C LYS A 261 -17.55 -4.82 -9.42
N ASP A 262 -18.01 -3.59 -9.69
CA ASP A 262 -18.84 -3.27 -10.86
C ASP A 262 -18.09 -3.63 -12.16
N VAL A 263 -16.84 -3.16 -12.29
CA VAL A 263 -15.99 -3.48 -13.45
C VAL A 263 -15.79 -4.98 -13.58
N TYR A 264 -15.50 -5.65 -12.47
CA TYR A 264 -15.34 -7.11 -12.46
C TYR A 264 -16.59 -7.83 -12.95
N SER A 265 -17.75 -7.49 -12.41
CA SER A 265 -19.02 -8.12 -12.75
C SER A 265 -19.38 -7.86 -14.23
N SER A 266 -19.13 -6.65 -14.71
CA SER A 266 -19.37 -6.29 -16.13
C SER A 266 -18.47 -7.09 -17.07
N VAL A 267 -17.16 -7.18 -16.77
CA VAL A 267 -16.20 -7.97 -17.58
C VAL A 267 -16.55 -9.46 -17.55
N LEU A 268 -16.94 -10.00 -16.38
CA LEU A 268 -17.31 -11.39 -16.25
C LEU A 268 -18.55 -11.71 -17.10
N LYS A 269 -19.59 -10.88 -16.99
CA LYS A 269 -20.82 -11.00 -17.78
C LYS A 269 -20.53 -10.95 -19.28
N ASP A 270 -19.72 -9.98 -19.70
CA ASP A 270 -19.34 -9.79 -21.10
C ASP A 270 -18.56 -11.00 -21.66
N MET A 271 -17.71 -11.65 -20.84
CA MET A 271 -17.02 -12.89 -21.23
C MET A 271 -17.93 -14.13 -21.22
N GLU A 272 -18.97 -14.14 -20.39
CA GLU A 272 -19.97 -15.20 -20.37
C GLU A 272 -20.91 -15.11 -21.58
N GLU A 273 -21.33 -13.90 -21.95
CA GLU A 273 -22.18 -13.64 -23.12
C GLU A 273 -21.44 -13.76 -24.45
N ASN A 274 -20.15 -13.41 -24.49
CA ASN A 274 -19.31 -13.49 -25.67
C ASN A 274 -17.92 -14.04 -25.35
N PRO A 275 -17.71 -15.37 -25.44
CA PRO A 275 -16.44 -16.01 -25.15
C PRO A 275 -15.24 -15.49 -25.97
N ALA A 276 -15.48 -14.95 -27.17
CA ALA A 276 -14.41 -14.38 -28.01
C ALA A 276 -13.78 -13.14 -27.39
N LYS A 277 -14.51 -12.38 -26.54
CA LYS A 277 -13.98 -11.23 -25.82
C LYS A 277 -12.93 -11.60 -24.78
N ARG A 278 -12.80 -12.85 -24.40
CA ARG A 278 -11.75 -13.33 -23.50
C ARG A 278 -10.35 -13.03 -24.04
N GLU A 279 -10.12 -13.25 -25.31
CA GLU A 279 -8.82 -12.95 -25.94
C GLU A 279 -8.58 -11.42 -26.02
N TYR A 280 -9.62 -10.65 -26.26
CA TYR A 280 -9.53 -9.19 -26.18
C TYR A 280 -9.08 -8.73 -24.81
N TYR A 281 -9.70 -9.19 -23.71
CA TYR A 281 -9.30 -8.81 -22.36
C TYR A 281 -7.90 -9.32 -22.00
N LYS A 282 -7.49 -10.49 -22.48
CA LYS A 282 -6.11 -10.97 -22.33
C LYS A 282 -5.11 -10.01 -22.98
N SER A 283 -5.38 -9.56 -24.20
CA SER A 283 -4.49 -8.66 -24.92
C SER A 283 -4.34 -7.32 -24.21
N GLN A 284 -5.43 -6.79 -23.65
CA GLN A 284 -5.40 -5.55 -22.84
C GLN A 284 -4.52 -5.71 -21.61
N ILE A 285 -4.66 -6.81 -20.88
CA ILE A 285 -3.82 -7.10 -19.71
C ILE A 285 -2.34 -7.22 -20.12
N GLN A 286 -2.02 -7.91 -21.20
CA GLN A 286 -0.66 -8.04 -21.70
C GLN A 286 -0.05 -6.69 -22.05
N GLN A 287 -0.83 -5.81 -22.69
CA GLN A 287 -0.40 -4.46 -23.05
C GLN A 287 -0.09 -3.63 -21.80
N ILE A 288 -0.95 -3.64 -20.78
CA ILE A 288 -0.73 -2.94 -19.50
C ILE A 288 0.53 -3.47 -18.81
N PHE A 289 0.75 -4.78 -18.79
CA PHE A 289 1.97 -5.36 -18.20
C PHE A 289 3.23 -4.93 -18.95
N LYS A 290 3.19 -4.91 -20.29
CA LYS A 290 4.30 -4.46 -21.13
C LYS A 290 4.62 -2.97 -20.88
N GLN A 291 3.60 -2.11 -20.83
CA GLN A 291 3.76 -0.68 -20.51
C GLN A 291 4.39 -0.46 -19.13
N ASN A 292 4.13 -1.33 -18.17
CA ASN A 292 4.71 -1.27 -16.82
C ASN A 292 6.07 -1.98 -16.70
N GLY A 293 6.69 -2.40 -17.83
CA GLY A 293 7.97 -3.10 -17.84
C GLY A 293 7.94 -4.46 -17.13
N LYS A 294 6.78 -5.11 -17.11
CA LYS A 294 6.59 -6.42 -16.50
C LYS A 294 6.34 -7.47 -17.56
N THR A 295 6.95 -8.65 -17.37
CA THR A 295 6.64 -9.83 -18.16
C THR A 295 5.41 -10.52 -17.56
N LEU A 296 4.36 -10.67 -18.34
CA LEU A 296 3.23 -11.50 -17.96
C LEU A 296 3.61 -12.96 -18.26
N HIS A 297 3.40 -13.89 -17.34
CA HIS A 297 3.50 -15.31 -17.65
C HIS A 297 2.49 -15.65 -18.75
N GLU A 298 2.92 -16.41 -19.75
CA GLU A 298 2.13 -16.73 -20.95
C GLU A 298 0.80 -17.42 -20.63
N ASN A 299 0.69 -18.05 -19.47
CA ASN A 299 -0.50 -18.79 -19.08
C ASN A 299 -1.37 -17.99 -18.11
N LEU A 300 -2.21 -17.10 -18.66
CA LEU A 300 -3.26 -16.40 -17.90
C LEU A 300 -4.38 -17.33 -17.39
N ASP A 301 -4.39 -18.60 -17.82
CA ASP A 301 -5.36 -19.59 -17.37
C ASP A 301 -4.93 -20.28 -16.06
N ILE A 302 -3.68 -20.07 -15.61
CA ILE A 302 -3.25 -20.51 -14.29
C ILE A 302 -3.92 -19.61 -13.25
N PRO A 303 -4.75 -20.18 -12.34
CA PRO A 303 -5.32 -19.39 -11.28
C PRO A 303 -4.21 -18.71 -10.48
N TYR A 304 -4.34 -17.39 -10.26
CA TYR A 304 -3.41 -16.62 -9.44
C TYR A 304 -3.26 -17.32 -8.08
N ARG A 305 -2.04 -17.74 -7.75
CA ARG A 305 -1.74 -18.36 -6.45
C ARG A 305 -1.87 -17.30 -5.37
N CYS A 306 -3.06 -17.14 -4.81
CA CYS A 306 -3.19 -16.46 -3.52
C CYS A 306 -2.38 -17.24 -2.49
N ARG A 307 -1.40 -16.60 -1.87
CA ARG A 307 -0.74 -17.15 -0.68
C ARG A 307 -1.77 -17.20 0.46
N GLY A 308 -2.27 -18.38 0.77
CA GLY A 308 -3.19 -18.62 1.88
C GLY A 308 -4.58 -19.06 1.45
N GLN A 309 -5.03 -20.08 2.08
CA GLN A 309 -6.34 -20.72 2.18
C GLN A 309 -7.47 -20.33 1.20
N ASN A 310 -8.07 -21.36 0.57
CA ASN A 310 -9.24 -21.39 -0.31
C ASN A 310 -8.97 -21.31 -1.82
N ARG A 311 -8.09 -22.20 -2.30
CA ARG A 311 -7.87 -22.43 -3.74
C ARG A 311 -9.13 -22.79 -4.55
N LYS A 312 -10.18 -23.35 -3.94
CA LYS A 312 -11.38 -23.83 -4.65
C LYS A 312 -12.43 -22.75 -4.96
N LYS A 313 -12.51 -21.66 -4.19
CA LYS A 313 -13.48 -20.58 -4.45
C LYS A 313 -12.96 -19.49 -5.41
N LEU A 314 -11.66 -19.37 -5.60
CA LEU A 314 -11.01 -18.28 -6.34
C LEU A 314 -10.69 -18.62 -7.81
N GLY A 315 -10.97 -19.82 -8.30
CA GLY A 315 -10.68 -20.21 -9.67
C GLY A 315 -11.35 -19.31 -10.72
N LYS A 316 -12.57 -18.84 -10.45
CA LYS A 316 -13.27 -17.84 -11.28
C LYS A 316 -12.88 -16.39 -10.92
N LEU A 317 -12.67 -16.11 -9.63
CA LEU A 317 -12.30 -14.79 -9.09
C LEU A 317 -10.83 -14.39 -9.37
N GLY A 318 -9.90 -15.34 -9.41
CA GLY A 318 -8.48 -15.06 -9.64
C GLY A 318 -8.16 -14.43 -10.99
N LYS A 319 -9.03 -14.62 -12.00
CA LYS A 319 -8.83 -14.10 -13.36
C LYS A 319 -9.17 -12.59 -13.48
N ALA A 320 -10.03 -12.08 -12.61
CA ALA A 320 -10.43 -10.67 -12.64
C ALA A 320 -9.64 -9.77 -11.68
N THR A 321 -9.04 -10.32 -10.62
CA THR A 321 -8.14 -9.53 -9.74
C THR A 321 -6.87 -9.06 -10.44
N VAL A 322 -6.55 -9.57 -11.63
CA VAL A 322 -5.47 -9.04 -12.47
C VAL A 322 -5.82 -7.66 -13.03
N PHE A 323 -7.10 -7.38 -13.29
CA PHE A 323 -7.57 -6.06 -13.73
C PHE A 323 -7.44 -4.98 -12.63
N GLU A 324 -7.58 -5.36 -11.34
CA GLU A 324 -7.46 -4.43 -10.23
C GLU A 324 -6.02 -4.05 -9.87
N ARG A 325 -5.01 -4.79 -10.36
CA ARG A 325 -3.59 -4.62 -9.99
C ARG A 325 -2.68 -4.22 -11.14
N GLY A 326 -3.25 -3.90 -12.28
CA GLY A 326 -2.53 -3.38 -13.46
C GLY A 326 -1.93 -1.99 -13.25
#